data_10c94011718b49133db0a5f5c14df167
#
_entry.id   10c94011718b49133db0a5f5c14df167
#
_cell.length_a   1.000
_cell.length_b   1.000
_cell.length_c   1.000
_cell.angle_alpha   90.00
_cell.angle_beta   90.00
_cell.angle_gamma   90.00
#
_symmetry.space_group_name_H-M   'P 1'
#
loop_
_entity.id
_entity.type
_entity.pdbx_description
1 polymer ?
#
loop_
_entity_poly.entity_id
_entity_poly.type
_entity_poly.pdbx_seq_one_letter_code
_entity_poly.pdbx_strand_id
1 'polypeptide(L)'
;MEGVEVADFGEQGLGLRTNKDLTQGEPVIRIPRKAMMTTDTARASSIGTLIERDPLLQTMPNVVLAVHLLIERNSPASLWEPYINTLPHSYSTVLYFSKEQVKLFTQLLFILKLTSNLQLEGLRGSPALEDALKQCKFVARQYAYFYR
;
A
#
# COMPACT_ATOMS: atom_id res chain seq x y z
N MET A 1 -2.50 18.30 -16.13
CA MET A 1 -2.12 18.81 -14.79
C MET A 1 -1.37 20.10 -15.04
N GLU A 2 -1.93 21.22 -14.64
CA GLU A 2 -1.23 22.51 -14.79
C GLU A 2 -0.41 22.77 -13.53
N GLY A 3 0.88 23.04 -13.69
CA GLY A 3 1.77 23.45 -12.61
C GLY A 3 2.40 22.32 -11.78
N VAL A 4 2.25 21.05 -12.19
CA VAL A 4 2.91 19.89 -11.53
C VAL A 4 3.47 18.96 -12.59
N GLU A 5 4.71 18.53 -12.38
CA GLU A 5 5.42 17.59 -13.26
C GLU A 5 6.07 16.46 -12.48
N VAL A 6 6.33 15.34 -13.15
CA VAL A 6 7.15 14.27 -12.60
C VAL A 6 8.61 14.66 -12.70
N ALA A 7 9.34 14.55 -11.59
CA ALA A 7 10.75 14.87 -11.50
C ALA A 7 11.52 13.73 -10.85
N ASP A 8 12.76 13.55 -11.28
CA ASP A 8 13.71 12.64 -10.66
C ASP A 8 14.49 13.40 -9.55
N PHE A 9 14.45 12.86 -8.33
CA PHE A 9 15.13 13.38 -7.15
C PHE A 9 16.40 12.56 -6.81
N GLY A 10 16.94 11.82 -7.77
CA GLY A 10 18.16 11.02 -7.62
C GLY A 10 17.95 9.84 -6.68
N GLU A 11 18.68 9.77 -5.58
CA GLU A 11 18.58 8.67 -4.60
C GLU A 11 17.19 8.54 -3.97
N GLN A 12 16.38 9.60 -3.99
CA GLN A 12 15.02 9.61 -3.48
C GLN A 12 14.00 9.08 -4.50
N GLY A 13 14.42 8.86 -5.76
CA GLY A 13 13.59 8.36 -6.83
C GLY A 13 12.68 9.41 -7.46
N LEU A 14 11.64 8.93 -8.14
CA LEU A 14 10.67 9.79 -8.82
C LEU A 14 9.69 10.41 -7.83
N GLY A 15 9.37 11.68 -8.03
CA GLY A 15 8.40 12.42 -7.25
C GLY A 15 7.65 13.46 -8.08
N LEU A 16 6.86 14.29 -7.43
CA LEU A 16 6.16 15.39 -8.07
C LEU A 16 6.80 16.71 -7.67
N ARG A 17 7.03 17.57 -8.67
CA ARG A 17 7.55 18.93 -8.49
C ARG A 17 6.56 19.94 -9.04
N THR A 18 6.35 21.02 -8.31
CA THR A 18 5.63 22.18 -8.86
C THR A 18 6.58 23.03 -9.69
N ASN A 19 6.09 23.60 -10.78
CA ASN A 19 6.79 24.55 -11.62
C ASN A 19 6.26 25.99 -11.45
N LYS A 20 5.38 26.21 -10.45
CA LYS A 20 4.83 27.51 -10.09
C LYS A 20 4.71 27.63 -8.57
N ASP A 21 4.60 28.85 -8.08
CA ASP A 21 4.26 29.10 -6.70
C ASP A 21 2.81 28.69 -6.41
N LEU A 22 2.61 28.03 -5.27
CA LEU A 22 1.32 27.56 -4.82
C LEU A 22 0.87 28.37 -3.61
N THR A 23 -0.39 28.77 -3.61
CA THR A 23 -1.01 29.47 -2.48
C THR A 23 -1.79 28.49 -1.61
N GLN A 24 -1.92 28.81 -0.32
CA GLN A 24 -2.70 27.97 0.61
C GLN A 24 -4.16 27.84 0.14
N GLY A 25 -4.64 26.59 0.02
CA GLY A 25 -5.98 26.28 -0.46
C GLY A 25 -6.10 26.11 -1.97
N GLU A 26 -5.03 26.35 -2.73
CA GLU A 26 -5.04 26.09 -4.17
C GLU A 26 -5.02 24.57 -4.44
N PRO A 27 -5.87 24.05 -5.37
CA PRO A 27 -5.84 22.64 -5.73
C PRO A 27 -4.59 22.32 -6.54
N VAL A 28 -3.73 21.45 -6.01
CA VAL A 28 -2.47 21.04 -6.65
C VAL A 28 -2.70 20.02 -7.76
N ILE A 29 -3.58 19.05 -7.52
CA ILE A 29 -3.89 17.97 -8.46
C ILE A 29 -5.38 17.71 -8.46
N ARG A 30 -5.96 17.56 -9.66
CA ARG A 30 -7.35 17.11 -9.85
C ARG A 30 -7.38 15.83 -10.67
N ILE A 31 -7.75 14.73 -10.02
CA ILE A 31 -7.82 13.41 -10.66
C ILE A 31 -9.28 13.07 -10.96
N PRO A 32 -9.68 12.84 -12.23
CA PRO A 32 -11.01 12.37 -12.55
C PRO A 32 -11.27 10.98 -11.94
N ARG A 33 -12.50 10.73 -11.43
CA ARG A 33 -12.83 9.42 -10.83
C ARG A 33 -12.59 8.24 -11.78
N LYS A 34 -12.81 8.42 -13.08
CA LYS A 34 -12.56 7.39 -14.11
C LYS A 34 -11.08 6.98 -14.24
N ALA A 35 -10.16 7.82 -13.75
CA ALA A 35 -8.72 7.53 -13.72
C ALA A 35 -8.26 6.93 -12.39
N MET A 36 -9.19 6.57 -11.51
CA MET A 36 -8.88 5.99 -10.19
C MET A 36 -9.34 4.53 -10.16
N MET A 37 -8.45 3.62 -9.74
CA MET A 37 -8.83 2.25 -9.42
C MET A 37 -9.54 2.24 -8.06
N THR A 38 -10.81 1.84 -8.05
CA THR A 38 -11.69 1.86 -6.89
C THR A 38 -12.43 0.54 -6.75
N THR A 39 -13.12 0.33 -5.62
CA THR A 39 -14.03 -0.82 -5.48
C THR A 39 -15.19 -0.79 -6.48
N ASP A 40 -15.59 0.38 -6.96
CA ASP A 40 -16.62 0.50 -7.99
C ASP A 40 -16.10 0.01 -9.35
N THR A 41 -14.85 0.35 -9.71
CA THR A 41 -14.22 -0.19 -10.92
C THR A 41 -14.01 -1.71 -10.81
N ALA A 42 -13.69 -2.22 -9.62
CA ALA A 42 -13.60 -3.66 -9.39
C ALA A 42 -14.94 -4.36 -9.56
N ARG A 43 -16.02 -3.78 -9.03
CA ARG A 43 -17.39 -4.32 -9.22
C ARG A 43 -17.86 -4.29 -10.67
N ALA A 44 -17.41 -3.31 -11.44
CA ALA A 44 -17.73 -3.20 -12.87
C ALA A 44 -16.85 -4.12 -13.75
N SER A 45 -15.83 -4.78 -13.17
CA SER A 45 -14.93 -5.69 -13.88
C SER A 45 -15.40 -7.16 -13.81
N SER A 46 -14.58 -8.08 -14.33
CA SER A 46 -14.84 -9.53 -14.32
C SER A 46 -15.03 -10.12 -12.92
N ILE A 47 -14.53 -9.47 -11.87
CA ILE A 47 -14.69 -9.94 -10.48
C ILE A 47 -15.97 -9.44 -9.80
N GLY A 48 -16.77 -8.64 -10.47
CA GLY A 48 -18.01 -8.08 -9.89
C GLY A 48 -18.92 -9.15 -9.30
N THR A 49 -19.18 -10.21 -10.06
CA THR A 49 -20.00 -11.34 -9.62
C THR A 49 -19.43 -12.10 -8.43
N LEU A 50 -18.10 -12.18 -8.32
CA LEU A 50 -17.44 -12.79 -7.17
C LEU A 50 -17.61 -11.93 -5.92
N ILE A 51 -17.45 -10.61 -6.06
CA ILE A 51 -17.64 -9.66 -4.95
C ILE A 51 -19.09 -9.73 -4.42
N GLU A 52 -20.07 -9.82 -5.31
CA GLU A 52 -21.47 -9.89 -4.93
C GLU A 52 -21.85 -11.19 -4.21
N ARG A 53 -21.18 -12.30 -4.54
CA ARG A 53 -21.46 -13.63 -3.97
C ARG A 53 -20.74 -13.91 -2.66
N ASP A 54 -19.64 -13.22 -2.41
CA ASP A 54 -18.83 -13.43 -1.21
C ASP A 54 -19.05 -12.30 -0.20
N PRO A 55 -19.75 -12.59 0.92
CA PRO A 55 -20.02 -11.59 1.97
C PRO A 55 -18.74 -10.99 2.57
N LEU A 56 -17.62 -11.75 2.55
CA LEU A 56 -16.36 -11.26 3.09
C LEU A 56 -15.75 -10.19 2.18
N LEU A 57 -15.75 -10.42 0.87
CA LEU A 57 -15.25 -9.44 -0.10
C LEU A 57 -16.06 -8.13 -0.05
N GLN A 58 -17.36 -8.22 0.23
CA GLN A 58 -18.21 -7.02 0.39
C GLN A 58 -17.77 -6.14 1.57
N THR A 59 -17.18 -6.73 2.61
CA THR A 59 -16.74 -6.04 3.82
C THR A 59 -15.25 -5.66 3.80
N MET A 60 -14.49 -6.12 2.80
CA MET A 60 -13.03 -5.97 2.74
C MET A 60 -12.56 -5.22 1.47
N PRO A 61 -12.76 -3.90 1.39
CA PRO A 61 -12.45 -3.12 0.19
C PRO A 61 -10.98 -3.23 -0.24
N ASN A 62 -10.05 -3.36 0.71
CA ASN A 62 -8.63 -3.51 0.40
C ASN A 62 -8.32 -4.84 -0.29
N VAL A 63 -8.99 -5.92 0.09
CA VAL A 63 -8.85 -7.23 -0.56
C VAL A 63 -9.44 -7.20 -1.96
N VAL A 64 -10.60 -6.58 -2.13
CA VAL A 64 -11.23 -6.37 -3.44
C VAL A 64 -10.28 -5.64 -4.39
N LEU A 65 -9.68 -4.53 -3.92
CA LEU A 65 -8.72 -3.77 -4.73
C LEU A 65 -7.45 -4.57 -5.04
N ALA A 66 -6.94 -5.34 -4.08
CA ALA A 66 -5.77 -6.19 -4.30
C ALA A 66 -6.04 -7.28 -5.35
N VAL A 67 -7.18 -7.94 -5.26
CA VAL A 67 -7.60 -8.97 -6.25
C VAL A 67 -7.80 -8.33 -7.62
N HIS A 68 -8.48 -7.17 -7.68
CA HIS A 68 -8.67 -6.45 -8.94
C HIS A 68 -7.34 -6.08 -9.58
N LEU A 69 -6.40 -5.53 -8.81
CA LEU A 69 -5.06 -5.19 -9.29
C LEU A 69 -4.29 -6.41 -9.81
N LEU A 70 -4.38 -7.56 -9.13
CA LEU A 70 -3.72 -8.79 -9.55
C LEU A 70 -4.29 -9.33 -10.87
N ILE A 71 -5.59 -9.24 -11.06
CA ILE A 71 -6.25 -9.65 -12.31
C ILE A 71 -5.85 -8.72 -13.45
N GLU A 72 -5.91 -7.40 -13.23
CA GLU A 72 -5.50 -6.42 -14.22
C GLU A 72 -4.02 -6.57 -14.60
N ARG A 73 -3.14 -6.87 -13.65
CA ARG A 73 -1.73 -7.13 -13.87
C ARG A 73 -1.48 -8.34 -14.78
N ASN A 74 -2.35 -9.35 -14.73
CA ASN A 74 -2.24 -10.56 -15.55
C ASN A 74 -3.09 -10.48 -16.83
N SER A 75 -3.77 -9.38 -17.07
CA SER A 75 -4.58 -9.16 -18.28
C SER A 75 -3.71 -8.53 -19.38
N PRO A 76 -3.61 -9.14 -20.57
CA PRO A 76 -2.74 -8.65 -21.64
C PRO A 76 -3.23 -7.35 -22.29
N ALA A 77 -4.46 -6.91 -22.01
CA ALA A 77 -5.08 -5.70 -22.56
C ALA A 77 -5.69 -4.82 -21.46
N SER A 78 -5.04 -4.77 -20.32
CA SER A 78 -5.51 -3.97 -19.18
C SER A 78 -5.42 -2.47 -19.48
N LEU A 79 -6.50 -1.73 -19.24
CA LEU A 79 -6.50 -0.27 -19.27
C LEU A 79 -5.63 0.33 -18.13
N TRP A 80 -5.28 -0.47 -17.13
CA TRP A 80 -4.48 -0.08 -15.99
C TRP A 80 -2.99 -0.37 -16.17
N GLU A 81 -2.58 -0.90 -17.33
CA GLU A 81 -1.18 -1.21 -17.61
C GLU A 81 -0.22 -0.03 -17.32
N PRO A 82 -0.51 1.23 -17.73
CA PRO A 82 0.36 2.37 -17.42
C PRO A 82 0.54 2.59 -15.91
N TYR A 83 -0.53 2.39 -15.12
CA TYR A 83 -0.46 2.49 -13.67
C TYR A 83 0.31 1.32 -13.07
N ILE A 84 0.02 0.10 -13.50
CA ILE A 84 0.66 -1.12 -13.01
C ILE A 84 2.17 -1.08 -13.23
N ASN A 85 2.61 -0.55 -14.37
CA ASN A 85 4.03 -0.41 -14.71
C ASN A 85 4.76 0.64 -13.84
N THR A 86 4.03 1.52 -13.15
CA THR A 86 4.62 2.46 -12.17
C THR A 86 4.78 1.86 -10.78
N LEU A 87 4.17 0.70 -10.51
CA LEU A 87 4.24 0.09 -9.19
C LEU A 87 5.63 -0.51 -8.93
N PRO A 88 6.17 -0.36 -7.71
CA PRO A 88 7.44 -0.98 -7.35
C PRO A 88 7.39 -2.50 -7.48
N HIS A 89 8.49 -3.10 -7.98
CA HIS A 89 8.64 -4.56 -8.03
C HIS A 89 8.99 -5.18 -6.67
N SER A 90 9.53 -4.38 -5.77
CA SER A 90 9.89 -4.79 -4.42
C SER A 90 9.55 -3.69 -3.42
N TYR A 91 9.29 -4.08 -2.21
CA TYR A 91 8.95 -3.15 -1.12
C TYR A 91 9.84 -3.43 0.08
N SER A 92 10.26 -2.37 0.77
CA SER A 92 11.08 -2.43 1.98
C SER A 92 10.26 -2.42 3.28
N THR A 93 8.96 -2.65 3.19
CA THR A 93 8.10 -2.70 4.38
C THR A 93 8.21 -4.04 5.11
N VAL A 94 7.87 -4.06 6.39
CA VAL A 94 7.94 -5.25 7.27
C VAL A 94 7.22 -6.47 6.70
N LEU A 95 6.19 -6.27 5.86
CA LEU A 95 5.43 -7.34 5.19
C LEU A 95 6.28 -8.13 4.17
N TYR A 96 7.34 -7.52 3.66
CA TYR A 96 8.23 -8.10 2.64
C TYR A 96 9.57 -8.57 3.22
N PHE A 97 9.72 -8.55 4.54
CA PHE A 97 10.94 -9.03 5.18
C PHE A 97 11.11 -10.55 4.98
N SER A 98 12.33 -10.98 4.70
CA SER A 98 12.68 -12.39 4.68
C SER A 98 12.52 -13.00 6.09
N LYS A 99 12.49 -14.34 6.16
CA LYS A 99 12.43 -15.04 7.47
C LYS A 99 13.58 -14.63 8.39
N GLU A 100 14.75 -14.41 7.85
CA GLU A 100 15.95 -13.96 8.58
C GLU A 100 15.79 -12.54 9.08
N GLN A 101 15.26 -11.63 8.24
CA GLN A 101 14.98 -10.25 8.61
C GLN A 101 13.88 -10.18 9.68
N VAL A 102 12.81 -10.97 9.54
CA VAL A 102 11.76 -11.07 10.58
C VAL A 102 12.33 -11.59 11.89
N LYS A 103 13.20 -12.63 11.85
CA LYS A 103 13.85 -13.17 13.03
C LYS A 103 14.75 -12.12 13.69
N LEU A 104 15.57 -11.43 12.90
CA LEU A 104 16.44 -10.35 13.38
C LEU A 104 15.62 -9.20 13.98
N PHE A 105 14.55 -8.79 13.32
CA PHE A 105 13.64 -7.75 13.79
C PHE A 105 12.95 -8.17 15.10
N THR A 106 12.52 -9.43 15.21
CA THR A 106 11.92 -9.98 16.44
C THR A 106 12.95 -10.07 17.57
N GLN A 107 14.18 -10.49 17.29
CA GLN A 107 15.27 -10.50 18.26
C GLN A 107 15.63 -9.08 18.69
N LEU A 108 15.70 -8.13 17.76
CA LEU A 108 15.93 -6.73 18.06
C LEU A 108 14.82 -6.17 18.97
N LEU A 109 13.55 -6.45 18.66
CA LEU A 109 12.42 -6.06 19.52
C LEU A 109 12.50 -6.69 20.91
N PHE A 110 12.96 -7.96 21.00
CA PHE A 110 13.14 -8.65 22.27
C PHE A 110 14.30 -8.04 23.08
N ILE A 111 15.44 -7.76 22.44
CA ILE A 111 16.58 -7.07 23.04
C ILE A 111 16.16 -5.66 23.50
N LEU A 112 15.40 -4.94 22.69
CA LEU A 112 14.88 -3.62 23.01
C LEU A 112 13.88 -3.64 24.19
N LYS A 113 13.16 -4.73 24.34
CA LYS A 113 12.26 -4.95 25.49
C LYS A 113 13.04 -5.25 26.79
N LEU A 114 14.24 -5.85 26.66
CA LEU A 114 15.13 -6.19 27.78
C LEU A 114 16.08 -5.04 28.15
N THR A 115 16.50 -4.23 27.15
CA THR A 115 17.40 -3.08 27.36
C THR A 115 16.61 -1.77 27.46
N SER A 116 15.82 -1.65 28.51
CA SER A 116 14.92 -0.50 28.74
C SER A 116 15.59 0.87 28.90
N ASN A 117 16.87 1.02 28.56
CA ASN A 117 17.66 2.23 28.83
C ASN A 117 18.38 2.86 27.65
N LEU A 118 18.22 2.40 26.38
CA LEU A 118 18.89 3.04 25.24
C LEU A 118 17.91 3.46 24.14
N GLN A 119 17.69 4.75 24.05
CA GLN A 119 17.39 5.61 22.87
C GLN A 119 16.38 5.15 21.82
N LEU A 120 15.49 4.21 22.11
CA LEU A 120 14.30 3.97 21.30
C LEU A 120 13.02 4.58 21.91
N GLU A 121 13.19 5.55 22.78
CA GLU A 121 12.06 6.36 23.29
C GLU A 121 11.27 7.01 22.17
N GLY A 122 11.90 7.32 21.02
CA GLY A 122 11.20 7.87 19.84
C GLY A 122 10.26 6.91 19.11
N LEU A 123 10.41 5.57 19.28
CA LEU A 123 9.51 4.56 18.70
C LEU A 123 8.60 3.91 19.76
N ARG A 124 8.96 3.96 21.04
CA ARG A 124 8.09 3.56 22.15
C ARG A 124 6.96 4.58 22.30
N GLY A 125 5.74 4.12 22.07
CA GLY A 125 4.57 4.99 22.10
C GLY A 125 4.30 5.74 20.79
N SER A 126 5.09 5.47 19.74
CA SER A 126 4.76 5.95 18.40
C SER A 126 3.51 5.22 17.88
N PRO A 127 2.45 5.93 17.47
CA PRO A 127 1.29 5.32 16.83
C PRO A 127 1.67 4.45 15.63
N ALA A 128 2.75 4.78 14.95
CA ALA A 128 3.25 4.06 13.78
C ALA A 128 3.67 2.62 14.09
N LEU A 129 4.26 2.34 15.25
CA LEU A 129 4.64 0.98 15.65
C LEU A 129 3.41 0.12 15.93
N GLU A 130 2.44 0.68 16.66
CA GLU A 130 1.18 -0.02 16.94
C GLU A 130 0.39 -0.31 15.66
N ASP A 131 0.34 0.64 14.75
CA ASP A 131 -0.36 0.51 13.48
C ASP A 131 0.34 -0.51 12.56
N ALA A 132 1.66 -0.54 12.50
CA ALA A 132 2.41 -1.57 11.79
C ALA A 132 2.12 -2.96 12.34
N LEU A 133 2.12 -3.14 13.68
CA LEU A 133 1.78 -4.41 14.32
C LEU A 133 0.32 -4.83 14.08
N LYS A 134 -0.62 -3.89 14.09
CA LYS A 134 -2.03 -4.14 13.75
C LYS A 134 -2.15 -4.59 12.29
N GLN A 135 -1.48 -3.91 11.37
CA GLN A 135 -1.48 -4.28 9.95
C GLN A 135 -0.88 -5.67 9.72
N CYS A 136 0.26 -6.01 10.34
CA CYS A 136 0.84 -7.34 10.24
C CYS A 136 -0.12 -8.44 10.73
N LYS A 137 -0.79 -8.23 11.86
CA LYS A 137 -1.79 -9.17 12.38
C LYS A 137 -3.00 -9.29 11.44
N PHE A 138 -3.44 -8.17 10.87
CA PHE A 138 -4.57 -8.13 9.94
C PHE A 138 -4.25 -8.90 8.66
N VAL A 139 -3.11 -8.64 8.03
CA VAL A 139 -2.66 -9.35 6.81
C VAL A 139 -2.45 -10.84 7.08
N ALA A 140 -1.85 -11.21 8.22
CA ALA A 140 -1.68 -12.62 8.59
C ALA A 140 -3.02 -13.36 8.75
N ARG A 141 -4.04 -12.71 9.31
CA ARG A 141 -5.40 -13.28 9.41
C ARG A 141 -6.06 -13.44 8.06
N GLN A 142 -5.93 -12.45 7.17
CA GLN A 142 -6.44 -12.52 5.80
C GLN A 142 -5.78 -13.66 5.03
N TYR A 143 -4.45 -13.74 5.09
CA TYR A 143 -3.69 -14.82 4.46
C TYR A 143 -4.15 -16.20 4.94
N ALA A 144 -4.29 -16.39 6.25
CA ALA A 144 -4.78 -17.63 6.84
C ALA A 144 -6.22 -17.99 6.43
N TYR A 145 -7.05 -16.99 6.14
CA TYR A 145 -8.42 -17.21 5.65
C TYR A 145 -8.44 -17.72 4.19
N PHE A 146 -7.66 -17.08 3.32
CA PHE A 146 -7.63 -17.45 1.89
C PHE A 146 -6.86 -18.73 1.58
N TYR A 147 -6.04 -19.22 2.51
CA TYR A 147 -5.28 -20.48 2.35
C TYR A 147 -5.99 -21.71 2.96
N ARG A 148 -7.22 -21.56 3.40
CA ARG A 148 -8.09 -22.69 3.79
C ARG A 148 -8.96 -23.16 2.64
#